data_9d55d0ebc2d73f6e89341c3536120b2e
#
_entry.id   9d55d0ebc2d73f6e89341c3536120b2e
#
_cell.length_a   1.000
_cell.length_b   1.000
_cell.length_c   1.000
_cell.angle_alpha   90.00
_cell.angle_beta   90.00
_cell.angle_gamma   90.00
#
_symmetry.space_group_name_H-M   'P 1'
#
loop_
_entity.id
_entity.type
_entity.pdbx_description
1 polymer ?
#
loop_
_entity_poly.entity_id
_entity_poly.type
_entity_poly.pdbx_seq_one_letter_code
_entity_poly.pdbx_strand_id
1 'polypeptide(L)'
;SANPPFLKPKSWRLDRIGPDSSVSVKDRDVELDGGFLLTLADSVRGNATVTVEHDGHVVAEETKPVELLAYNEWGGTGFMPELLAAFSMPNDPAIDRLLHDASLILRAAGKPDGIDGYHSKSRQRVWEIASAIYAAVCNLGISYAVPPTSFERDGQKIRLPGQILENRVSTCLDTTMLFSAALEQAGLNPVVALPRGHAVAGVWLQPEELSTIVIDDAETLRKRIQLEELILIETTFVTSHPAPPFSKAVATATESITPERDDTFHAAVDIRRARSHRIFPLCRKSETPSAKDETPSIPVAELP
;
A
#
# COMPACT_ATOMS: atom_id res chain seq x y z
N SER A 1 2.18 30.34 4.92
CA SER A 1 1.67 30.14 3.54
C SER A 1 2.47 29.09 2.81
N ALA A 2 1.92 28.54 1.72
CA ALA A 2 2.58 27.55 0.87
C ALA A 2 2.34 27.86 -0.61
N ASN A 3 3.34 27.59 -1.44
CA ASN A 3 3.24 27.70 -2.90
C ASN A 3 3.92 26.49 -3.56
N PRO A 4 3.18 25.64 -4.32
CA PRO A 4 1.73 25.68 -4.51
C PRO A 4 0.94 25.51 -3.20
N PRO A 5 -0.38 25.74 -3.18
CA PRO A 5 -1.17 25.84 -1.94
C PRO A 5 -1.48 24.44 -1.32
N PHE A 6 -0.44 23.69 -0.93
CA PHE A 6 -0.58 22.36 -0.30
C PHE A 6 -0.89 22.41 1.20
N LEU A 7 -0.79 23.61 1.82
CA LEU A 7 -1.15 23.87 3.20
C LEU A 7 -2.25 24.91 3.26
N LYS A 8 -3.24 24.72 4.15
CA LYS A 8 -4.16 25.79 4.48
C LYS A 8 -3.43 26.87 5.28
N PRO A 9 -3.62 28.17 4.94
CA PRO A 9 -3.00 29.25 5.70
C PRO A 9 -3.38 29.17 7.18
N LYS A 10 -2.40 29.31 8.06
CA LYS A 10 -2.61 29.33 9.50
C LYS A 10 -1.77 30.44 10.12
N SER A 11 -2.31 31.11 11.14
CA SER A 11 -1.62 32.14 11.91
C SER A 11 -1.68 31.81 13.40
N TRP A 12 -0.62 32.16 14.08
CA TRP A 12 -0.50 32.02 15.53
C TRP A 12 -0.25 33.40 16.13
N ARG A 13 -0.93 33.71 17.22
CA ARG A 13 -0.72 34.97 17.95
C ARG A 13 0.23 34.71 19.10
N LEU A 14 1.29 35.53 19.19
CA LEU A 14 2.23 35.53 20.30
C LEU A 14 2.05 36.84 21.06
N ASP A 15 1.76 36.77 22.37
CA ASP A 15 1.46 37.97 23.16
C ASP A 15 2.73 38.80 23.42
N ARG A 16 3.86 38.16 23.72
CA ARG A 16 5.13 38.85 23.95
C ARG A 16 6.31 37.91 23.81
N ILE A 17 7.36 38.37 23.17
CA ILE A 17 8.70 37.77 23.21
C ILE A 17 9.62 38.77 23.92
N GLY A 18 10.20 38.36 25.06
CA GLY A 18 11.13 39.20 25.81
C GLY A 18 12.48 39.37 25.12
N PRO A 19 13.29 40.38 25.51
CA PRO A 19 14.66 40.51 25.03
C PRO A 19 15.45 39.21 25.31
N ASP A 20 16.34 38.83 24.38
CA ASP A 20 17.19 37.63 24.47
C ASP A 20 16.44 36.32 24.78
N SER A 21 15.16 36.25 24.39
CA SER A 21 14.30 35.08 24.58
C SER A 21 13.84 34.49 23.26
N SER A 22 13.53 33.19 23.27
CA SER A 22 12.94 32.47 22.14
C SER A 22 11.62 31.80 22.53
N VAL A 23 10.68 31.78 21.63
CA VAL A 23 9.39 31.08 21.76
C VAL A 23 9.29 30.04 20.65
N SER A 24 9.04 28.79 21.04
CA SER A 24 8.80 27.72 20.08
C SER A 24 7.30 27.46 19.95
N VAL A 25 6.77 27.60 18.74
CA VAL A 25 5.39 27.22 18.40
C VAL A 25 5.41 25.78 17.88
N LYS A 26 4.76 24.86 18.63
CA LYS A 26 4.58 23.47 18.20
C LYS A 26 3.11 23.26 17.93
N ASP A 27 2.75 23.27 16.66
CA ASP A 27 1.38 23.07 16.22
C ASP A 27 1.28 21.76 15.41
N ARG A 28 0.47 20.83 15.87
CA ARG A 28 0.18 19.57 15.19
C ARG A 28 -1.09 19.63 14.33
N ASP A 29 -1.82 20.73 14.40
CA ASP A 29 -3.10 20.92 13.70
C ASP A 29 -2.93 21.75 12.42
N VAL A 30 -1.73 21.72 11.83
CA VAL A 30 -1.51 22.29 10.49
C VAL A 30 -2.25 21.42 9.47
N GLU A 31 -3.17 22.02 8.74
CA GLU A 31 -4.04 21.33 7.81
C GLU A 31 -3.46 21.33 6.39
N LEU A 32 -3.30 20.13 5.82
CA LEU A 32 -2.93 19.96 4.42
C LEU A 32 -4.14 20.18 3.50
N ASP A 33 -3.93 20.76 2.33
CA ASP A 33 -4.96 20.80 1.30
C ASP A 33 -5.02 19.46 0.56
N GLY A 34 -5.82 18.52 1.11
CA GLY A 34 -5.99 17.18 0.53
C GLY A 34 -6.58 17.24 -0.89
N GLY A 35 -7.43 18.23 -1.19
CA GLY A 35 -7.99 18.42 -2.52
C GLY A 35 -6.91 18.72 -3.55
N PHE A 36 -6.00 19.63 -3.23
CA PHE A 36 -4.85 19.94 -4.07
C PHE A 36 -3.90 18.73 -4.19
N LEU A 37 -3.50 18.11 -3.07
CA LEU A 37 -2.55 17.00 -3.07
C LEU A 37 -3.04 15.80 -3.91
N LEU A 38 -4.33 15.50 -3.91
CA LEU A 38 -4.92 14.44 -4.74
C LEU A 38 -4.90 14.75 -6.24
N THR A 39 -4.60 15.99 -6.66
CA THR A 39 -4.45 16.33 -8.08
C THR A 39 -3.04 16.14 -8.61
N LEU A 40 -2.06 15.92 -7.75
CA LEU A 40 -0.67 15.79 -8.14
C LEU A 40 -0.41 14.44 -8.84
N ALA A 41 -0.37 14.45 -10.16
CA ALA A 41 -0.01 13.28 -10.95
C ALA A 41 1.51 13.06 -11.02
N ASP A 42 2.31 14.10 -10.78
CA ASP A 42 3.76 14.10 -10.72
C ASP A 42 4.27 14.86 -9.52
N SER A 43 5.50 14.50 -9.05
CA SER A 43 6.16 15.22 -7.98
C SER A 43 6.49 16.64 -8.39
N VAL A 44 6.23 17.59 -7.51
CA VAL A 44 6.50 19.01 -7.74
C VAL A 44 7.29 19.62 -6.59
N ARG A 45 8.12 20.60 -6.90
CA ARG A 45 8.79 21.40 -5.87
C ARG A 45 7.87 22.54 -5.44
N GLY A 46 7.81 22.73 -4.14
CA GLY A 46 7.07 23.81 -3.51
C GLY A 46 7.87 24.51 -2.44
N ASN A 47 7.26 25.51 -1.84
CA ASN A 47 7.84 26.27 -0.75
C ASN A 47 6.82 26.44 0.38
N ALA A 48 7.28 26.30 1.61
CA ALA A 48 6.54 26.70 2.80
C ALA A 48 7.18 27.97 3.35
N THR A 49 6.38 29.04 3.49
CA THR A 49 6.85 30.33 3.99
C THR A 49 6.19 30.66 5.32
N VAL A 50 7.01 31.01 6.30
CA VAL A 50 6.59 31.54 7.60
C VAL A 50 6.96 33.02 7.65
N THR A 51 5.98 33.86 7.96
CA THR A 51 6.18 35.31 8.15
C THR A 51 5.90 35.66 9.60
N VAL A 52 6.68 36.55 10.15
CA VAL A 52 6.46 37.16 11.47
C VAL A 52 6.08 38.63 11.27
N GLU A 53 4.94 38.97 11.84
CA GLU A 53 4.40 40.35 11.74
C GLU A 53 4.36 41.00 13.13
N HIS A 54 4.70 42.28 13.19
CA HIS A 54 4.56 43.13 14.35
C HIS A 54 3.92 44.45 13.94
N ASP A 55 2.84 44.82 14.60
CA ASP A 55 2.05 46.04 14.29
C ASP A 55 1.67 46.19 12.81
N GLY A 56 1.32 45.06 12.15
CA GLY A 56 0.92 45.03 10.73
C GLY A 56 2.09 45.10 9.73
N HIS A 57 3.34 45.05 10.21
CA HIS A 57 4.54 45.02 9.37
C HIS A 57 5.24 43.67 9.47
N VAL A 58 5.67 43.14 8.32
CA VAL A 58 6.49 41.93 8.27
C VAL A 58 7.88 42.28 8.81
N VAL A 59 8.28 41.65 9.92
CA VAL A 59 9.59 41.87 10.57
C VAL A 59 10.57 40.74 10.26
N ALA A 60 10.08 39.57 9.90
CA ALA A 60 10.90 38.44 9.46
C ALA A 60 10.10 37.53 8.52
N GLU A 61 10.82 36.89 7.60
CA GLU A 61 10.27 35.90 6.68
C GLU A 61 11.30 34.79 6.47
N GLU A 62 10.86 33.53 6.52
CA GLU A 62 11.68 32.37 6.19
C GLU A 62 10.92 31.45 5.26
N THR A 63 11.56 31.03 4.18
CA THR A 63 11.01 30.11 3.18
C THR A 63 11.84 28.83 3.15
N LYS A 64 11.17 27.69 3.29
CA LYS A 64 11.75 26.36 3.17
C LYS A 64 11.26 25.67 1.91
N PRO A 65 12.17 25.15 1.06
CA PRO A 65 11.79 24.30 -0.04
C PRO A 65 11.22 22.98 0.48
N VAL A 66 10.20 22.48 -0.19
CA VAL A 66 9.57 21.17 0.06
C VAL A 66 9.39 20.44 -1.24
N GLU A 67 9.44 19.12 -1.19
CA GLU A 67 9.07 18.24 -2.30
C GLU A 67 7.69 17.63 -1.99
N LEU A 68 6.78 17.77 -2.96
CA LEU A 68 5.45 17.20 -2.89
C LEU A 68 5.42 16.00 -3.82
N LEU A 69 5.22 14.82 -3.28
CA LEU A 69 5.12 13.60 -4.07
C LEU A 69 3.77 13.53 -4.80
N ALA A 70 3.74 12.79 -5.91
CA ALA A 70 2.48 12.48 -6.58
C ALA A 70 1.54 11.73 -5.63
N TYR A 71 0.22 11.83 -5.86
CA TYR A 71 -0.80 11.22 -4.98
C TYR A 71 -0.64 9.70 -4.82
N ASN A 72 -0.01 9.05 -5.78
CA ASN A 72 0.26 7.60 -5.78
C ASN A 72 1.77 7.28 -5.73
N GLU A 73 2.58 8.16 -5.19
CA GLU A 73 4.03 7.98 -5.08
C GLU A 73 4.44 7.68 -3.63
N TRP A 74 5.17 6.61 -3.45
CA TRP A 74 5.79 6.24 -2.18
C TRP A 74 7.25 6.70 -2.15
N GLY A 75 7.67 7.31 -1.05
CA GLY A 75 9.01 7.90 -0.90
C GLY A 75 10.13 6.92 -0.57
N GLY A 76 9.87 5.60 -0.59
CA GLY A 76 10.89 4.58 -0.31
C GLY A 76 11.18 4.35 1.18
N THR A 77 12.07 3.39 1.46
CA THR A 77 12.49 3.06 2.83
C THR A 77 13.34 4.15 3.47
N GLY A 78 13.95 5.02 2.67
CA GLY A 78 14.70 6.17 3.15
C GLY A 78 13.85 7.27 3.78
N PHE A 79 12.54 7.26 3.51
CA PHE A 79 11.60 8.27 3.98
C PHE A 79 10.24 7.67 4.30
N MET A 80 9.95 7.49 5.59
CA MET A 80 8.68 6.96 6.12
C MET A 80 8.26 5.63 5.47
N PRO A 81 9.04 4.54 5.64
CA PRO A 81 8.78 3.24 5.03
C PRO A 81 7.39 2.69 5.36
N GLU A 82 6.87 2.98 6.56
CA GLU A 82 5.54 2.57 7.01
C GLU A 82 4.39 3.10 6.14
N LEU A 83 4.59 4.22 5.42
CA LEU A 83 3.59 4.77 4.51
C LEU A 83 3.32 3.88 3.30
N LEU A 84 4.18 2.90 3.01
CA LEU A 84 3.90 1.89 2.00
C LEU A 84 2.56 1.18 2.27
N ALA A 85 2.19 1.00 3.54
CA ALA A 85 0.91 0.41 3.91
C ALA A 85 -0.31 1.17 3.38
N ALA A 86 -0.19 2.48 3.11
CA ALA A 86 -1.30 3.27 2.56
C ALA A 86 -1.68 2.84 1.13
N PHE A 87 -0.76 2.21 0.40
CA PHE A 87 -0.98 1.73 -0.97
C PHE A 87 -1.64 0.34 -1.03
N SER A 88 -1.77 -0.38 0.10
CA SER A 88 -2.67 -1.53 0.19
C SER A 88 -4.10 -1.00 0.26
N MET A 89 -4.88 -1.20 -0.81
CA MET A 89 -6.20 -0.61 -1.00
C MET A 89 -7.27 -1.71 -1.05
N PRO A 90 -7.64 -2.32 0.09
CA PRO A 90 -8.54 -3.46 0.12
C PRO A 90 -9.95 -3.15 -0.43
N ASN A 91 -10.41 -1.90 -0.27
CA ASN A 91 -11.75 -1.48 -0.70
C ASN A 91 -11.78 -0.98 -2.17
N ASP A 92 -10.73 -1.20 -2.96
CA ASP A 92 -10.80 -0.91 -4.39
C ASP A 92 -11.75 -1.90 -5.09
N PRO A 93 -12.72 -1.44 -5.93
CA PRO A 93 -13.66 -2.34 -6.63
C PRO A 93 -12.98 -3.42 -7.49
N ALA A 94 -11.72 -3.20 -7.91
CA ALA A 94 -10.94 -4.20 -8.61
C ALA A 94 -10.61 -5.39 -7.71
N ILE A 95 -10.44 -5.18 -6.41
CA ILE A 95 -10.18 -6.23 -5.43
C ILE A 95 -11.40 -7.12 -5.24
N ASP A 96 -12.61 -6.54 -5.17
CA ASP A 96 -13.84 -7.33 -5.06
C ASP A 96 -14.00 -8.29 -6.26
N ARG A 97 -13.71 -7.81 -7.48
CA ARG A 97 -13.74 -8.66 -8.68
C ARG A 97 -12.68 -9.77 -8.60
N LEU A 98 -11.47 -9.45 -8.16
CA LEU A 98 -10.39 -10.42 -8.01
C LEU A 98 -10.73 -11.51 -6.98
N LEU A 99 -11.33 -11.14 -5.85
CA LEU A 99 -11.77 -12.10 -4.84
C LEU A 99 -12.95 -12.95 -5.31
N HIS A 100 -13.84 -12.40 -6.11
CA HIS A 100 -14.89 -13.19 -6.78
C HIS A 100 -14.26 -14.27 -7.68
N ASP A 101 -13.29 -13.92 -8.52
CA ASP A 101 -12.60 -14.88 -9.38
C ASP A 101 -11.84 -15.94 -8.53
N ALA A 102 -11.20 -15.54 -7.44
CA ALA A 102 -10.56 -16.48 -6.50
C ALA A 102 -11.58 -17.46 -5.88
N SER A 103 -12.78 -17.00 -5.53
CA SER A 103 -13.89 -17.83 -5.04
C SER A 103 -14.30 -18.87 -6.09
N LEU A 104 -14.44 -18.48 -7.36
CA LEU A 104 -14.75 -19.41 -8.46
C LEU A 104 -13.66 -20.47 -8.65
N ILE A 105 -12.39 -20.08 -8.51
CA ILE A 105 -11.24 -21.00 -8.59
C ILE A 105 -11.30 -22.03 -7.46
N LEU A 106 -11.56 -21.61 -6.21
CA LEU A 106 -11.73 -22.52 -5.07
C LEU A 106 -12.85 -23.51 -5.33
N ARG A 107 -14.01 -23.04 -5.82
CA ARG A 107 -15.15 -23.89 -6.18
C ARG A 107 -14.79 -24.92 -7.24
N ALA A 108 -14.11 -24.49 -8.31
CA ALA A 108 -13.67 -25.37 -9.38
C ALA A 108 -12.67 -26.44 -8.89
N ALA A 109 -11.88 -26.14 -7.86
CA ALA A 109 -10.96 -27.09 -7.20
C ALA A 109 -11.65 -27.98 -6.16
N GLY A 110 -12.99 -27.93 -6.02
CA GLY A 110 -13.73 -28.71 -5.02
C GLY A 110 -13.48 -28.28 -3.58
N LYS A 111 -13.05 -27.03 -3.38
CA LYS A 111 -12.82 -26.41 -2.05
C LYS A 111 -13.98 -25.51 -1.66
N PRO A 112 -14.19 -25.27 -0.36
CA PRO A 112 -15.12 -24.23 0.07
C PRO A 112 -14.79 -22.91 -0.64
N ASP A 113 -15.79 -22.26 -1.23
CA ASP A 113 -15.60 -21.06 -2.05
C ASP A 113 -15.66 -19.74 -1.27
N GLY A 114 -16.07 -19.77 0.00
CA GLY A 114 -16.12 -18.58 0.84
C GLY A 114 -14.71 -18.01 1.11
N ILE A 115 -14.54 -16.71 0.94
CA ILE A 115 -13.31 -15.99 1.32
C ILE A 115 -13.49 -15.56 2.78
N ASP A 116 -13.07 -16.41 3.71
CA ASP A 116 -13.44 -16.34 5.13
C ASP A 116 -12.26 -16.03 6.07
N GLY A 117 -11.13 -15.60 5.53
CA GLY A 117 -9.95 -15.19 6.32
C GLY A 117 -9.48 -16.29 7.27
N TYR A 118 -9.35 -15.92 8.55
CA TYR A 118 -8.92 -16.85 9.61
C TYR A 118 -10.07 -17.58 10.31
N HIS A 119 -11.30 -17.54 9.80
CA HIS A 119 -12.47 -18.07 10.50
C HIS A 119 -12.36 -19.57 10.79
N SER A 120 -11.79 -20.34 9.85
CA SER A 120 -11.57 -21.79 9.98
C SER A 120 -10.47 -22.16 10.98
N LYS A 121 -9.62 -21.22 11.40
CA LYS A 121 -8.41 -21.44 12.21
C LYS A 121 -7.42 -22.45 11.59
N SER A 122 -7.51 -22.69 10.29
CA SER A 122 -6.68 -23.62 9.54
C SER A 122 -5.64 -22.90 8.69
N ARG A 123 -4.35 -23.15 8.94
CA ARG A 123 -3.25 -22.66 8.11
C ARG A 123 -3.40 -23.13 6.65
N GLN A 124 -3.86 -24.37 6.46
CA GLN A 124 -4.14 -24.90 5.13
C GLN A 124 -5.21 -24.11 4.40
N ARG A 125 -6.25 -23.63 5.10
CA ARG A 125 -7.29 -22.80 4.50
C ARG A 125 -6.75 -21.45 4.05
N VAL A 126 -5.91 -20.83 4.83
CA VAL A 126 -5.24 -19.55 4.45
C VAL A 126 -4.37 -19.76 3.21
N TRP A 127 -3.61 -20.87 3.14
CA TRP A 127 -2.85 -21.26 1.96
C TRP A 127 -3.75 -21.41 0.72
N GLU A 128 -4.89 -22.08 0.85
CA GLU A 128 -5.86 -22.28 -0.25
C GLU A 128 -6.39 -20.94 -0.76
N ILE A 129 -6.77 -20.01 0.14
CA ILE A 129 -7.26 -18.66 -0.24
C ILE A 129 -6.13 -17.89 -0.94
N ALA A 130 -4.91 -17.85 -0.40
CA ALA A 130 -3.79 -17.16 -1.01
C ALA A 130 -3.43 -17.74 -2.39
N SER A 131 -3.46 -19.09 -2.52
CA SER A 131 -3.24 -19.78 -3.80
C SER A 131 -4.33 -19.44 -4.84
N ALA A 132 -5.59 -19.33 -4.42
CA ALA A 132 -6.67 -18.96 -5.31
C ALA A 132 -6.56 -17.49 -5.77
N ILE A 133 -6.17 -16.57 -4.88
CA ILE A 133 -5.87 -15.18 -5.23
C ILE A 133 -4.72 -15.14 -6.26
N TYR A 134 -3.65 -15.91 -6.02
CA TYR A 134 -2.54 -16.01 -6.96
C TYR A 134 -3.01 -16.48 -8.35
N ALA A 135 -3.79 -17.54 -8.41
CA ALA A 135 -4.33 -18.05 -9.68
C ALA A 135 -5.25 -17.04 -10.37
N ALA A 136 -6.07 -16.29 -9.60
CA ALA A 136 -6.92 -15.25 -10.16
C ALA A 136 -6.08 -14.11 -10.79
N VAL A 137 -4.99 -13.69 -10.14
CA VAL A 137 -4.07 -12.67 -10.70
C VAL A 137 -3.35 -13.20 -11.94
N CYS A 138 -2.91 -14.49 -11.97
CA CYS A 138 -2.32 -15.09 -13.16
C CYS A 138 -3.26 -15.00 -14.38
N ASN A 139 -4.56 -15.15 -14.18
CA ASN A 139 -5.57 -15.08 -15.26
C ASN A 139 -5.76 -13.66 -15.81
N LEU A 140 -5.23 -12.64 -15.15
CA LEU A 140 -5.34 -11.25 -15.62
C LEU A 140 -4.46 -10.96 -16.85
N GLY A 141 -3.44 -11.76 -17.15
CA GLY A 141 -2.55 -11.54 -18.29
C GLY A 141 -1.73 -10.24 -18.15
N ILE A 142 -1.16 -10.00 -16.98
CA ILE A 142 -0.37 -8.79 -16.69
C ILE A 142 1.01 -8.89 -17.33
N SER A 143 1.46 -7.81 -17.94
CA SER A 143 2.83 -7.64 -18.46
C SER A 143 3.72 -6.99 -17.40
N TYR A 144 4.98 -7.44 -17.30
CA TYR A 144 5.95 -6.88 -16.36
C TYR A 144 6.56 -5.57 -16.88
N ALA A 145 6.57 -4.56 -16.03
CA ALA A 145 7.33 -3.33 -16.24
C ALA A 145 8.51 -3.28 -15.26
N VAL A 146 9.69 -2.92 -15.74
CA VAL A 146 10.87 -2.77 -14.87
C VAL A 146 10.67 -1.54 -13.96
N PRO A 147 10.83 -1.69 -12.63
CA PRO A 147 10.76 -0.56 -11.71
C PRO A 147 11.97 0.38 -11.90
N PRO A 148 11.89 1.62 -11.39
CA PRO A 148 13.05 2.50 -11.28
C PRO A 148 14.17 1.84 -10.47
N THR A 149 15.42 2.18 -10.77
CA THR A 149 16.57 1.71 -9.98
C THR A 149 16.45 2.20 -8.53
N SER A 150 16.75 1.33 -7.57
CA SER A 150 16.72 1.65 -6.12
C SER A 150 15.35 2.13 -5.61
N PHE A 151 14.26 1.71 -6.24
CA PHE A 151 12.90 2.11 -5.86
C PHE A 151 12.57 1.78 -4.39
N GLU A 152 13.15 0.72 -3.86
CA GLU A 152 12.97 0.31 -2.47
C GLU A 152 13.49 1.36 -1.49
N ARG A 153 14.54 2.12 -1.86
CA ARG A 153 15.12 3.18 -1.05
C ARG A 153 14.57 4.57 -1.42
N ASP A 154 14.53 4.85 -2.72
CA ASP A 154 14.26 6.20 -3.24
C ASP A 154 12.76 6.40 -3.58
N GLY A 155 11.98 5.32 -3.59
CA GLY A 155 10.55 5.34 -3.87
C GLY A 155 10.20 5.23 -5.35
N GLN A 156 8.91 5.10 -5.60
CA GLN A 156 8.33 5.11 -6.94
C GLN A 156 6.82 5.42 -6.90
N LYS A 157 6.26 5.78 -8.05
CA LYS A 157 4.81 5.73 -8.25
C LYS A 157 4.34 4.29 -8.23
N ILE A 158 3.25 4.05 -7.51
CA ILE A 158 2.60 2.74 -7.38
C ILE A 158 1.29 2.77 -8.16
N ARG A 159 1.09 1.80 -9.06
CA ARG A 159 -0.18 1.63 -9.76
C ARG A 159 -1.22 1.07 -8.80
N LEU A 160 -2.37 1.74 -8.73
CA LEU A 160 -3.47 1.30 -7.89
C LEU A 160 -4.17 0.06 -8.50
N PRO A 161 -4.87 -0.77 -7.71
CA PRO A 161 -5.47 -2.02 -8.18
C PRO A 161 -6.31 -1.85 -9.46
N GLY A 162 -7.19 -0.84 -9.50
CA GLY A 162 -7.99 -0.54 -10.69
C GLY A 162 -7.15 -0.28 -11.94
N GLN A 163 -6.05 0.47 -11.81
CA GLN A 163 -5.13 0.78 -12.91
C GLN A 163 -4.40 -0.47 -13.42
N ILE A 164 -4.02 -1.39 -12.52
CA ILE A 164 -3.37 -2.65 -12.91
C ILE A 164 -4.34 -3.51 -13.71
N LEU A 165 -5.60 -3.65 -13.25
CA LEU A 165 -6.61 -4.46 -13.93
C LEU A 165 -7.00 -3.88 -15.29
N GLU A 166 -7.02 -2.56 -15.42
CA GLU A 166 -7.35 -1.87 -16.68
C GLU A 166 -6.19 -1.96 -17.69
N ASN A 167 -4.98 -1.56 -17.25
CA ASN A 167 -3.83 -1.39 -18.16
C ASN A 167 -3.01 -2.68 -18.35
N ARG A 168 -3.20 -3.70 -17.51
CA ARG A 168 -2.48 -4.98 -17.58
C ARG A 168 -0.97 -4.84 -17.55
N VAL A 169 -0.44 -3.87 -16.81
CA VAL A 169 1.00 -3.60 -16.64
C VAL A 169 1.29 -3.35 -15.16
N SER A 170 2.38 -3.95 -14.65
CA SER A 170 2.78 -3.78 -13.25
C SER A 170 4.28 -3.96 -13.05
N THR A 171 4.84 -3.31 -12.04
CA THR A 171 6.17 -3.60 -11.47
C THR A 171 6.05 -4.67 -10.38
N CYS A 172 7.19 -5.10 -9.80
CA CYS A 172 7.18 -5.99 -8.64
C CYS A 172 6.43 -5.37 -7.43
N LEU A 173 6.62 -4.07 -7.19
CA LEU A 173 5.94 -3.39 -6.09
C LEU A 173 4.43 -3.24 -6.36
N ASP A 174 4.03 -2.94 -7.59
CA ASP A 174 2.61 -2.86 -7.96
C ASP A 174 1.89 -4.20 -7.72
N THR A 175 2.47 -5.33 -8.19
CA THR A 175 1.90 -6.66 -7.96
C THR A 175 1.87 -6.99 -6.48
N THR A 176 2.93 -6.68 -5.73
CA THR A 176 2.99 -6.91 -4.29
C THR A 176 1.89 -6.14 -3.55
N MET A 177 1.63 -4.88 -3.92
CA MET A 177 0.55 -4.10 -3.31
C MET A 177 -0.83 -4.58 -3.73
N LEU A 178 -1.00 -5.08 -4.95
CA LEU A 178 -2.24 -5.74 -5.40
C LEU A 178 -2.54 -6.98 -4.55
N PHE A 179 -1.52 -7.84 -4.34
CA PHE A 179 -1.65 -9.02 -3.46
C PHE A 179 -1.94 -8.63 -2.02
N SER A 180 -1.23 -7.63 -1.49
CA SER A 180 -1.46 -7.11 -0.14
C SER A 180 -2.92 -6.66 0.03
N ALA A 181 -3.45 -5.90 -0.92
CA ALA A 181 -4.84 -5.43 -0.89
C ALA A 181 -5.86 -6.60 -0.95
N ALA A 182 -5.62 -7.59 -1.81
CA ALA A 182 -6.50 -8.75 -1.94
C ALA A 182 -6.49 -9.64 -0.69
N LEU A 183 -5.31 -9.88 -0.11
CA LEU A 183 -5.16 -10.64 1.13
C LEU A 183 -5.82 -9.90 2.31
N GLU A 184 -5.65 -8.58 2.43
CA GLU A 184 -6.28 -7.76 3.46
C GLU A 184 -7.81 -7.81 3.33
N GLN A 185 -8.36 -7.64 2.13
CA GLN A 185 -9.81 -7.72 1.88
C GLN A 185 -10.37 -9.14 2.14
N ALA A 186 -9.56 -10.17 1.91
CA ALA A 186 -9.89 -11.54 2.26
C ALA A 186 -9.92 -11.80 3.79
N GLY A 187 -9.64 -10.80 4.62
CA GLY A 187 -9.59 -10.92 6.07
C GLY A 187 -8.30 -11.55 6.60
N LEU A 188 -7.22 -11.52 5.80
CA LEU A 188 -5.90 -12.01 6.16
C LEU A 188 -4.95 -10.86 6.52
N ASN A 189 -3.83 -11.16 7.17
CA ASN A 189 -2.83 -10.19 7.58
C ASN A 189 -1.64 -10.24 6.60
N PRO A 190 -1.54 -9.32 5.63
CA PRO A 190 -0.42 -9.27 4.71
C PRO A 190 0.81 -8.56 5.29
N VAL A 191 1.97 -8.95 4.77
CA VAL A 191 3.27 -8.32 4.97
C VAL A 191 3.87 -7.99 3.60
N VAL A 192 4.55 -6.87 3.47
CA VAL A 192 5.33 -6.53 2.28
C VAL A 192 6.80 -6.59 2.64
N ALA A 193 7.57 -7.45 1.98
CA ALA A 193 9.01 -7.54 2.17
C ALA A 193 9.75 -6.96 0.96
N LEU A 194 10.82 -6.22 1.23
CA LEU A 194 11.61 -5.44 0.29
C LEU A 194 13.08 -5.91 0.28
N PRO A 195 13.41 -7.01 -0.41
CA PRO A 195 14.79 -7.30 -0.76
C PRO A 195 15.32 -6.24 -1.75
N ARG A 196 16.64 -6.10 -1.87
CA ARG A 196 17.25 -5.14 -2.81
C ARG A 196 16.73 -5.33 -4.24
N GLY A 197 16.22 -4.24 -4.81
CA GLY A 197 15.72 -4.20 -6.18
C GLY A 197 14.45 -5.03 -6.39
N HIS A 198 13.77 -5.46 -5.33
CA HIS A 198 12.61 -6.33 -5.43
C HIS A 198 11.57 -6.09 -4.32
N ALA A 199 10.36 -6.59 -4.55
CA ALA A 199 9.28 -6.60 -3.57
C ALA A 199 8.52 -7.93 -3.68
N VAL A 200 8.19 -8.52 -2.53
CA VAL A 200 7.41 -9.75 -2.41
C VAL A 200 6.29 -9.58 -1.40
N ALA A 201 5.13 -10.18 -1.65
CA ALA A 201 4.04 -10.20 -0.69
C ALA A 201 4.24 -11.33 0.33
N GLY A 202 3.82 -11.10 1.55
CA GLY A 202 3.73 -12.14 2.57
C GLY A 202 2.32 -12.22 3.13
N VAL A 203 1.99 -13.35 3.76
CA VAL A 203 0.74 -13.51 4.50
C VAL A 203 0.96 -14.40 5.72
N TRP A 204 0.44 -13.95 6.86
CA TRP A 204 0.38 -14.78 8.06
C TRP A 204 -0.61 -15.93 7.84
N LEU A 205 -0.21 -17.15 8.18
CA LEU A 205 -1.07 -18.34 8.09
C LEU A 205 -2.00 -18.51 9.31
N GLN A 206 -1.87 -17.63 10.27
CA GLN A 206 -2.71 -17.49 11.47
C GLN A 206 -2.83 -16.00 11.80
N PRO A 207 -3.78 -15.55 12.65
CA PRO A 207 -4.04 -14.13 12.89
C PRO A 207 -2.95 -13.47 13.76
N GLU A 208 -1.74 -13.38 13.24
CA GLU A 208 -0.57 -12.75 13.85
C GLU A 208 -0.20 -11.44 13.15
N GLU A 209 0.70 -10.68 13.76
CA GLU A 209 1.32 -9.46 13.23
C GLU A 209 2.75 -9.31 13.75
N LEU A 210 3.56 -8.49 13.11
CA LEU A 210 4.89 -8.13 13.61
C LEU A 210 4.81 -7.25 14.87
N SER A 211 5.87 -7.22 15.66
CA SER A 211 5.97 -6.38 16.87
C SER A 211 5.98 -4.88 16.56
N THR A 212 6.47 -4.50 15.37
CA THR A 212 6.55 -3.13 14.86
C THR A 212 5.97 -3.06 13.46
N ILE A 213 5.62 -1.87 12.99
CA ILE A 213 5.09 -1.68 11.61
C ILE A 213 6.15 -2.07 10.60
N VAL A 214 7.39 -1.68 10.85
CA VAL A 214 8.53 -1.91 9.96
C VAL A 214 9.61 -2.65 10.73
N ILE A 215 10.19 -3.65 10.10
CA ILE A 215 11.42 -4.31 10.54
C ILE A 215 12.45 -4.22 9.42
N ASP A 216 13.72 -4.11 9.78
CA ASP A 216 14.90 -4.12 8.89
C ASP A 216 15.73 -5.40 9.01
N ASP A 217 15.22 -6.38 9.75
CA ASP A 217 15.85 -7.65 10.04
C ASP A 217 15.10 -8.81 9.35
N ALA A 218 15.74 -9.43 8.36
CA ALA A 218 15.20 -10.59 7.64
C ALA A 218 15.12 -11.86 8.51
N GLU A 219 15.95 -11.98 9.57
CA GLU A 219 15.94 -13.15 10.46
C GLU A 219 14.59 -13.32 11.15
N THR A 220 13.94 -12.21 11.51
CA THR A 220 12.61 -12.22 12.11
C THR A 220 11.59 -12.86 11.17
N LEU A 221 11.62 -12.56 9.86
CA LEU A 221 10.72 -13.23 8.89
C LEU A 221 11.07 -14.70 8.71
N ARG A 222 12.38 -15.04 8.59
CA ARG A 222 12.83 -16.42 8.43
C ARG A 222 12.36 -17.30 9.58
N LYS A 223 12.45 -16.84 10.83
CA LYS A 223 11.95 -17.57 12.01
C LYS A 223 10.47 -17.87 11.89
N ARG A 224 9.65 -16.92 11.44
CA ARG A 224 8.19 -17.11 11.26
C ARG A 224 7.89 -18.09 10.12
N ILE A 225 8.66 -18.02 9.05
CA ILE A 225 8.52 -18.97 7.91
C ILE A 225 8.91 -20.40 8.35
N GLN A 226 10.00 -20.57 9.10
CA GLN A 226 10.42 -21.87 9.63
C GLN A 226 9.39 -22.51 10.59
N LEU A 227 8.63 -21.67 11.31
CA LEU A 227 7.52 -22.09 12.17
C LEU A 227 6.21 -22.34 11.39
N GLU A 228 6.25 -22.18 10.05
CA GLU A 228 5.07 -22.25 9.18
C GLU A 228 3.95 -21.29 9.62
N GLU A 229 4.32 -20.13 10.18
CA GLU A 229 3.39 -19.08 10.61
C GLU A 229 3.20 -18.00 9.54
N LEU A 230 4.17 -17.84 8.65
CA LEU A 230 4.21 -16.84 7.57
C LEU A 230 4.69 -17.51 6.29
N ILE A 231 4.15 -17.11 5.15
CA ILE A 231 4.72 -17.40 3.83
C ILE A 231 4.99 -16.11 3.08
N LEU A 232 6.01 -16.13 2.22
CA LEU A 232 6.26 -15.10 1.21
C LEU A 232 5.86 -15.62 -0.16
N ILE A 233 5.48 -14.72 -1.07
CA ILE A 233 4.95 -15.03 -2.40
C ILE A 233 5.70 -14.17 -3.42
N GLU A 234 6.37 -14.82 -4.37
CA GLU A 234 6.95 -14.15 -5.54
C GLU A 234 5.84 -13.72 -6.50
N THR A 235 5.45 -12.45 -6.40
CA THR A 235 4.28 -11.93 -7.09
C THR A 235 4.54 -11.64 -8.57
N THR A 236 5.79 -11.45 -8.99
CA THR A 236 6.12 -11.20 -10.40
C THR A 236 5.90 -12.42 -11.30
N PHE A 237 5.82 -13.63 -10.72
CA PHE A 237 5.52 -14.84 -11.48
C PHE A 237 4.17 -14.80 -12.19
N VAL A 238 3.22 -13.97 -11.72
CA VAL A 238 1.93 -13.78 -12.38
C VAL A 238 2.05 -13.12 -13.76
N THR A 239 3.19 -12.51 -14.05
CA THR A 239 3.48 -11.89 -15.37
C THR A 239 4.14 -12.85 -16.35
N SER A 240 4.44 -14.09 -15.93
CA SER A 240 5.01 -15.13 -16.77
C SER A 240 3.92 -15.98 -17.43
N HIS A 241 4.17 -16.41 -18.65
CA HIS A 241 3.21 -17.23 -19.40
C HIS A 241 3.89 -18.48 -19.98
N PRO A 242 3.62 -19.70 -19.44
CA PRO A 242 2.72 -19.98 -18.33
C PRO A 242 3.29 -19.49 -16.98
N ALA A 243 2.41 -19.10 -16.05
CA ALA A 243 2.82 -18.75 -14.71
C ALA A 243 3.27 -19.99 -13.94
N PRO A 244 4.36 -19.92 -13.15
CA PRO A 244 4.76 -20.99 -12.25
C PRO A 244 3.67 -21.30 -11.20
N PRO A 245 3.62 -22.53 -10.65
CA PRO A 245 2.65 -22.87 -9.62
C PRO A 245 2.90 -22.07 -8.33
N PHE A 246 1.85 -21.87 -7.53
CA PHE A 246 1.91 -21.10 -6.27
C PHE A 246 3.00 -21.59 -5.30
N SER A 247 3.17 -22.92 -5.17
CA SER A 247 4.24 -23.50 -4.34
C SER A 247 5.64 -23.07 -4.79
N LYS A 248 5.87 -22.91 -6.10
CA LYS A 248 7.14 -22.39 -6.62
C LYS A 248 7.29 -20.90 -6.32
N ALA A 249 6.21 -20.11 -6.40
CA ALA A 249 6.23 -18.70 -6.03
C ALA A 249 6.61 -18.53 -4.54
N VAL A 250 6.08 -19.40 -3.65
CA VAL A 250 6.44 -19.37 -2.24
C VAL A 250 7.90 -19.77 -2.01
N ALA A 251 8.36 -20.85 -2.65
CA ALA A 251 9.74 -21.29 -2.51
C ALA A 251 10.74 -20.21 -2.98
N THR A 252 10.50 -19.61 -4.16
CA THR A 252 11.37 -18.56 -4.71
C THR A 252 11.41 -17.30 -3.85
N ALA A 253 10.25 -16.85 -3.32
CA ALA A 253 10.21 -15.71 -2.42
C ALA A 253 11.00 -15.98 -1.12
N THR A 254 10.93 -17.19 -0.59
CA THR A 254 11.70 -17.59 0.61
C THR A 254 13.20 -17.55 0.34
N GLU A 255 13.65 -17.93 -0.85
CA GLU A 255 15.06 -17.86 -1.27
C GLU A 255 15.58 -16.40 -1.35
N SER A 256 14.71 -15.39 -1.44
CA SER A 256 15.09 -13.98 -1.51
C SER A 256 15.57 -13.39 -0.19
N ILE A 257 15.28 -14.06 0.93
CA ILE A 257 15.64 -13.62 2.29
C ILE A 257 16.49 -14.62 3.05
N THR A 258 17.33 -15.42 2.35
CA THR A 258 18.27 -16.34 3.02
C THR A 258 19.36 -15.57 3.78
N PRO A 259 20.06 -16.19 4.76
CA PRO A 259 21.11 -15.52 5.53
C PRO A 259 22.20 -14.89 4.68
N GLU A 260 22.52 -15.49 3.52
CA GLU A 260 23.51 -14.96 2.57
C GLU A 260 23.08 -13.66 1.91
N ARG A 261 21.80 -13.27 2.08
CA ARG A 261 21.18 -12.08 1.51
C ARG A 261 20.80 -11.03 2.55
N ASP A 262 21.22 -11.18 3.80
CA ASP A 262 20.89 -10.23 4.87
C ASP A 262 21.32 -8.79 4.52
N ASP A 263 22.51 -8.60 3.95
CA ASP A 263 22.99 -7.29 3.51
C ASP A 263 22.17 -6.67 2.36
N THR A 264 21.26 -7.45 1.78
CA THR A 264 20.40 -7.00 0.67
C THR A 264 18.93 -6.87 1.07
N PHE A 265 18.60 -7.08 2.33
CA PHE A 265 17.26 -6.87 2.86
C PHE A 265 17.11 -5.42 3.35
N HIS A 266 16.09 -4.71 2.85
CA HIS A 266 15.85 -3.31 3.23
C HIS A 266 14.84 -3.17 4.34
N ALA A 267 13.68 -3.81 4.21
CA ALA A 267 12.62 -3.73 5.21
C ALA A 267 11.52 -4.76 4.97
N ALA A 268 10.70 -4.99 5.99
CA ALA A 268 9.35 -5.51 5.80
C ALA A 268 8.33 -4.64 6.54
N VAL A 269 7.16 -4.47 5.92
CA VAL A 269 6.06 -3.65 6.43
C VAL A 269 4.87 -4.55 6.71
N ASP A 270 4.41 -4.56 7.96
CA ASP A 270 3.21 -5.28 8.38
C ASP A 270 1.98 -4.37 8.21
N ILE A 271 1.09 -4.78 7.32
CA ILE A 271 -0.09 -3.97 6.98
C ILE A 271 -1.09 -3.93 8.14
N ARG A 272 -1.30 -5.06 8.81
CA ARG A 272 -2.21 -5.12 9.96
C ARG A 272 -1.73 -4.19 11.07
N ARG A 273 -0.43 -4.25 11.39
CA ARG A 273 0.19 -3.37 12.38
C ARG A 273 0.09 -1.90 12.00
N ALA A 274 0.28 -1.58 10.74
CA ALA A 274 0.12 -0.22 10.21
C ALA A 274 -1.31 0.30 10.41
N ARG A 275 -2.35 -0.53 10.16
CA ARG A 275 -3.75 -0.16 10.40
C ARG A 275 -4.02 0.17 11.88
N SER A 276 -3.47 -0.62 12.80
CA SER A 276 -3.61 -0.36 14.24
C SER A 276 -2.95 0.96 14.68
N HIS A 277 -1.96 1.45 13.91
CA HIS A 277 -1.32 2.76 14.08
C HIS A 277 -1.91 3.86 13.19
N ARG A 278 -3.12 3.65 12.65
CA ARG A 278 -3.88 4.63 11.86
C ARG A 278 -3.25 5.02 10.51
N ILE A 279 -2.43 4.18 9.94
CA ILE A 279 -2.02 4.31 8.53
C ILE A 279 -3.11 3.64 7.69
N PHE A 280 -4.02 4.45 7.16
CA PHE A 280 -5.16 3.98 6.38
C PHE A 280 -4.84 3.95 4.88
N PRO A 281 -5.62 3.20 4.07
CA PRO A 281 -5.50 3.20 2.63
C PRO A 281 -5.66 4.60 2.04
N LEU A 282 -5.03 4.85 0.90
CA LEU A 282 -5.20 6.10 0.15
C LEU A 282 -6.68 6.36 -0.13
N CYS A 283 -7.10 7.61 0.07
CA CYS A 283 -8.44 8.03 -0.33
C CYS A 283 -8.52 8.09 -1.86
N ARG A 284 -9.51 7.40 -2.46
CA ARG A 284 -9.86 7.66 -3.87
C ARG A 284 -10.73 8.91 -3.93
N LYS A 285 -10.51 9.78 -4.94
CA LYS A 285 -11.58 10.67 -5.37
C LYS A 285 -12.77 9.79 -5.73
N SER A 286 -13.90 9.91 -5.04
CA SER A 286 -15.14 9.34 -5.54
C SER A 286 -15.41 10.06 -6.87
N GLU A 287 -15.22 9.37 -7.98
CA GLU A 287 -15.84 9.81 -9.22
C GLU A 287 -17.33 9.80 -8.91
N THR A 288 -17.94 10.99 -8.90
CA THR A 288 -19.39 11.11 -8.85
C THR A 288 -19.88 10.27 -10.02
N PRO A 289 -20.76 9.25 -9.82
CA PRO A 289 -21.24 8.44 -10.91
C PRO A 289 -21.79 9.41 -11.97
N SER A 290 -21.19 9.41 -13.16
CA SER A 290 -21.78 10.08 -14.30
C SER A 290 -23.14 9.44 -14.47
N ALA A 291 -24.21 10.23 -14.35
CA ALA A 291 -25.60 9.80 -14.54
C ALA A 291 -25.81 9.39 -16.00
N LYS A 292 -25.27 8.24 -16.39
CA LYS A 292 -25.52 7.52 -17.64
C LYS A 292 -25.24 6.03 -17.43
N ASP A 293 -25.95 5.42 -16.48
CA ASP A 293 -26.25 4.01 -16.54
C ASP A 293 -27.76 3.90 -16.33
N GLU A 294 -28.47 3.87 -17.42
CA GLU A 294 -29.85 3.39 -17.46
C GLU A 294 -29.80 1.94 -16.96
N THR A 295 -30.21 1.75 -15.72
CA THR A 295 -30.40 0.42 -15.14
C THR A 295 -31.41 -0.31 -15.98
N PRO A 296 -31.12 -1.45 -16.65
CA PRO A 296 -32.16 -2.26 -17.25
C PRO A 296 -33.06 -2.76 -16.12
N SER A 297 -34.32 -2.37 -16.15
CA SER A 297 -35.34 -2.88 -15.25
C SER A 297 -35.44 -4.39 -15.44
N ILE A 298 -34.95 -5.16 -14.48
CA ILE A 298 -35.20 -6.60 -14.42
C ILE A 298 -36.67 -6.78 -14.00
N PRO A 299 -37.51 -7.45 -14.79
CA PRO A 299 -38.85 -7.75 -14.36
C PRO A 299 -38.81 -8.65 -13.12
N VAL A 300 -39.45 -8.21 -12.04
CA VAL A 300 -39.66 -9.05 -10.86
C VAL A 300 -40.57 -10.20 -11.29
N ALA A 301 -39.99 -11.41 -11.37
CA ALA A 301 -40.82 -12.61 -11.55
C ALA A 301 -41.60 -12.82 -10.24
N GLU A 302 -42.93 -12.80 -10.33
CA GLU A 302 -43.81 -13.23 -9.26
C GLU A 302 -43.53 -14.72 -8.98
N LEU A 303 -43.09 -15.02 -7.77
CA LEU A 303 -42.98 -16.38 -7.28
C LEU A 303 -44.39 -16.89 -6.91
N PRO A 304 -44.75 -18.13 -7.22
CA PRO A 304 -46.02 -18.73 -6.89
C PRO A 304 -46.22 -18.98 -5.40
#